data_110f0633e01ce12a53c7707e358eaa1f
#
_entry.id   110f0633e01ce12a53c7707e358eaa1f
#
_cell.length_a   1.000
_cell.length_b   1.000
_cell.length_c   1.000
_cell.angle_alpha   90.00
_cell.angle_beta   90.00
_cell.angle_gamma   90.00
#
_symmetry.space_group_name_H-M   'P 1'
#
loop_
_entity.id
_entity.type
_entity.pdbx_description
1 polymer ?
#
loop_
_entity_poly.entity_id
_entity_poly.type
_entity_poly.pdbx_seq_one_letter_code
_entity_poly.pdbx_strand_id
1 'polypeptide(L)' 'MLELLKLAGMIFLFLVLIILIIGAMIIIVGLIQSILGGNTNDK' A
#
# COMPACT_ATOMS: atom_id res chain seq x y z
N MET A 1 6.14 27.70 15.28
CA MET A 1 5.30 26.65 15.77
C MET A 1 4.37 26.14 14.72
N LEU A 2 3.59 27.03 14.13
CA LEU A 2 2.69 26.59 13.09
C LEU A 2 3.42 25.97 11.90
N GLU A 3 4.60 26.48 11.62
CA GLU A 3 5.34 25.95 10.49
C GLU A 3 5.76 24.51 10.74
N LEU A 4 6.17 24.23 11.96
CA LEU A 4 6.57 22.88 12.28
C LEU A 4 5.39 21.95 12.20
N LEU A 5 4.22 22.42 12.62
CA LEU A 5 3.03 21.61 12.57
C LEU A 5 2.65 21.32 11.13
N LYS A 6 2.81 22.32 10.25
CA LYS A 6 2.51 22.13 8.84
C LYS A 6 3.45 21.10 8.22
N LEU A 7 4.73 21.20 8.53
CA LEU A 7 5.70 20.28 8.00
C LEU A 7 5.39 18.87 8.45
N ALA A 8 5.07 18.70 9.73
CA ALA A 8 4.75 17.38 10.24
C ALA A 8 3.52 16.80 9.54
N GLY A 9 2.52 17.64 9.32
CA GLY A 9 1.32 17.19 8.63
C GLY A 9 1.60 16.74 7.20
N MET A 10 2.45 17.49 6.49
CA MET A 10 2.78 17.14 5.13
C MET A 10 3.53 15.81 5.08
N ILE A 11 4.48 15.62 5.97
CA ILE A 11 5.22 14.38 6.02
C ILE A 11 4.29 13.23 6.36
N PHE A 12 3.39 13.45 7.30
CA PHE A 12 2.45 12.42 7.69
C PHE A 12 1.56 12.01 6.53
N LEU A 13 1.06 12.99 5.79
CA LEU A 13 0.20 12.71 4.64
C LEU A 13 0.98 11.94 3.58
N PHE A 14 2.24 12.30 3.37
CA PHE A 14 3.06 11.62 2.38
C PHE A 14 3.27 10.16 2.80
N LEU A 15 3.55 9.93 4.07
CA LEU A 15 3.75 8.58 4.55
C LEU A 15 2.48 7.74 4.41
N VAL A 16 1.33 8.32 4.74
CA VAL A 16 0.07 7.61 4.62
C VAL A 16 -0.18 7.24 3.15
N LEU A 17 0.14 8.15 2.24
CA LEU A 17 -0.07 7.88 0.83
C LEU A 17 0.80 6.72 0.38
N ILE A 18 2.06 6.69 0.81
CA ILE A 18 2.97 5.61 0.44
C ILE A 18 2.45 4.28 0.97
N ILE A 19 2.01 4.28 2.22
CA ILE A 19 1.49 3.06 2.82
C ILE A 19 0.26 2.57 2.06
N LEU A 20 -0.61 3.46 1.66
CA LEU A 20 -1.80 3.10 0.92
C LEU A 20 -1.45 2.48 -0.43
N ILE A 21 -0.48 3.07 -1.11
CA ILE A 21 -0.06 2.56 -2.41
C ILE A 21 0.53 1.17 -2.26
N ILE A 22 1.40 0.98 -1.28
CA ILE A 22 2.01 -0.32 -1.06
C ILE A 22 0.95 -1.35 -0.72
N GLY A 23 0.02 -0.99 0.16
CA GLY A 23 -1.05 -1.90 0.54
C GLY A 23 -1.90 -2.29 -0.64
N ALA A 24 -2.24 -1.32 -1.50
CA ALA A 24 -3.05 -1.61 -2.67
C ALA A 24 -2.31 -2.55 -3.61
N MET A 25 -1.01 -2.34 -3.79
CA MET A 25 -0.23 -3.21 -4.65
C MET A 25 -0.20 -4.63 -4.13
N ILE A 26 -0.04 -4.78 -2.83
CA ILE A 26 -0.02 -6.11 -2.24
C ILE A 26 -1.36 -6.81 -2.45
N ILE A 27 -2.45 -6.08 -2.28
CA ILE A 27 -3.77 -6.66 -2.46
C ILE A 27 -3.97 -7.08 -3.91
N ILE A 28 -3.58 -6.24 -4.85
CA ILE A 28 -3.74 -6.53 -6.26
C ILE A 28 -2.94 -7.78 -6.63
N VAL A 29 -1.68 -7.83 -6.19
CA VAL A 29 -0.84 -8.98 -6.49
C VAL A 29 -1.43 -10.24 -5.87
N GLY A 30 -1.93 -10.13 -4.64
CA GLY A 30 -2.54 -11.28 -3.99
C GLY A 30 -3.76 -11.79 -4.74
N LEU A 31 -4.57 -10.87 -5.26
CA LEU A 31 -5.75 -11.26 -6.01
C LEU A 31 -5.36 -11.96 -7.31
N ILE A 32 -4.38 -11.41 -8.00
CA ILE A 32 -3.94 -11.98 -9.25
C ILE A 32 -3.40 -13.38 -9.02
N GLN A 33 -2.59 -13.55 -7.99
CA GLN A 33 -2.04 -14.85 -7.68
C GLN A 33 -3.14 -15.82 -7.29
N SER A 34 -4.14 -15.34 -6.60
CA SER A 34 -5.23 -16.21 -6.18
C SER A 34 -6.00 -16.72 -7.40
N ILE A 35 -6.15 -15.88 -8.40
CA ILE A 35 -6.89 -16.29 -9.59
C ILE A 35 -6.04 -17.19 -10.47
N LEU A 36 -4.80 -16.78 -10.71
CA LEU A 36 -3.96 -17.56 -11.61
C LEU A 36 -3.31 -18.73 -10.92
N GLY A 37 -2.81 -18.49 -9.74
CA GLY A 37 -2.03 -19.50 -9.06
C GLY A 37 -2.87 -20.53 -8.37
N GLY A 38 -4.10 -20.22 -8.13
CA GLY A 38 -4.94 -21.13 -7.39
C GLY A 38 -5.04 -22.45 -8.07
N ASN A 39 -4.98 -22.43 -9.37
CA ASN A 39 -5.09 -23.68 -10.06
C ASN A 39 -3.90 -24.47 -9.97
N THR A 40 -2.76 -23.86 -9.97
CA THR A 40 -1.59 -24.68 -10.04
C THR A 40 -1.26 -25.25 -8.76
N ASN A 41 -1.89 -24.88 -7.76
CA ASN A 41 -1.54 -25.41 -6.58
C ASN A 41 -1.43 -26.79 -6.53
N ASP A 42 -2.13 -27.38 -7.14
CA ASP A 42 -2.02 -28.69 -7.08
C ASP A 42 -0.86 -29.18 -7.48
N LYS A 43 -0.15 -28.92 -7.59
CA LYS A 43 0.94 -29.51 -7.73
C LYS A 43 1.52 -29.72 -7.19
#